data_c8b0b1f32577ac80bdcd1bfb6858f127
#
_entry.id   c8b0b1f32577ac80bdcd1bfb6858f127
#
_cell.length_a   1.000
_cell.length_b   1.000
_cell.length_c   1.000
_cell.angle_alpha   90.00
_cell.angle_beta   90.00
_cell.angle_gamma   90.00
#
_symmetry.space_group_name_H-M   'P 1'
#
loop_
_entity.id
_entity.type
_entity.pdbx_description
1 polymer ?
#
loop_
_entity_poly.entity_id
_entity_poly.type
_entity_poly.pdbx_seq_one_letter_code
_entity_poly.pdbx_strand_id
1 'polypeptide(L)'
;MNLREIAKQAGVSLTTVSLVLNGKPGISSETRERVKDLLRQNGYDVEGKSKSNRSICFLKYLRHAHLVNGNPGFVTQIMDAVEQECRKSGYDLQVVTIDASLSSAALKELIGKPAIKGTIFLGTELIPNDMAPFLPLEKPLLVVDNSLSCLPVSSVTMDNQQAIFSVVEHLAQLGYKKIGFFYNSLPASNDQERRAAFQNAMHHL
;
A
#
# COMPACT_ATOMS: atom_id res chain seq x y z
N MET A 1 10.34 -30.89 -15.71
CA MET A 1 11.69 -30.71 -16.30
C MET A 1 12.38 -29.55 -15.62
N ASN A 2 13.69 -29.60 -15.34
CA ASN A 2 14.38 -28.49 -14.70
C ASN A 2 14.94 -27.49 -15.73
N LEU A 3 15.38 -26.30 -15.30
CA LEU A 3 15.85 -25.23 -16.20
C LEU A 3 17.10 -25.67 -17.05
N ARG A 4 17.91 -26.57 -16.53
CA ARG A 4 19.08 -27.10 -17.30
C ARG A 4 18.64 -27.98 -18.45
N GLU A 5 17.61 -28.78 -18.26
CA GLU A 5 17.04 -29.64 -19.30
C GLU A 5 16.35 -28.82 -20.38
N ILE A 6 15.66 -27.75 -19.97
CA ILE A 6 15.05 -26.76 -20.89
C ILE A 6 16.14 -26.07 -21.72
N ALA A 7 17.24 -25.65 -21.12
CA ALA A 7 18.37 -25.06 -21.81
C ALA A 7 18.94 -25.99 -22.87
N LYS A 8 19.12 -27.27 -22.50
CA LYS A 8 19.60 -28.32 -23.43
C LYS A 8 18.63 -28.53 -24.58
N GLN A 9 17.34 -28.62 -24.32
CA GLN A 9 16.30 -28.82 -25.33
C GLN A 9 16.16 -27.59 -26.26
N ALA A 10 16.29 -26.39 -25.72
CA ALA A 10 16.27 -25.17 -26.49
C ALA A 10 17.56 -24.87 -27.28
N GLY A 11 18.62 -25.62 -27.04
CA GLY A 11 19.94 -25.41 -27.66
C GLY A 11 20.61 -24.11 -27.22
N VAL A 12 20.39 -23.69 -25.95
CA VAL A 12 20.93 -22.44 -25.40
C VAL A 12 21.59 -22.67 -24.04
N SER A 13 22.33 -21.67 -23.56
CA SER A 13 22.90 -21.76 -22.21
C SER A 13 21.83 -21.57 -21.11
N LEU A 14 22.11 -22.08 -19.90
CA LEU A 14 21.28 -21.87 -18.73
C LEU A 14 21.11 -20.35 -18.44
N THR A 15 22.16 -19.56 -18.70
CA THR A 15 22.13 -18.11 -18.59
C THR A 15 21.11 -17.50 -19.55
N THR A 16 21.05 -18.01 -20.81
CA THR A 16 20.06 -17.57 -21.80
C THR A 16 18.63 -17.85 -21.33
N VAL A 17 18.37 -19.06 -20.78
CA VAL A 17 17.06 -19.40 -20.21
C VAL A 17 16.71 -18.46 -19.05
N SER A 18 17.66 -18.16 -18.16
CA SER A 18 17.48 -17.22 -17.06
C SER A 18 17.18 -15.80 -17.56
N LEU A 19 17.86 -15.33 -18.60
CA LEU A 19 17.60 -14.01 -19.20
C LEU A 19 16.21 -13.92 -19.81
N VAL A 20 15.75 -15.00 -20.48
CA VAL A 20 14.40 -15.08 -21.06
C VAL A 20 13.35 -15.11 -19.95
N LEU A 21 13.53 -15.92 -18.92
CA LEU A 21 12.63 -16.05 -17.78
C LEU A 21 12.47 -14.71 -17.03
N ASN A 22 13.54 -13.92 -16.95
CA ASN A 22 13.55 -12.61 -16.27
C ASN A 22 13.31 -11.42 -17.22
N GLY A 23 12.92 -11.64 -18.47
CA GLY A 23 12.60 -10.58 -19.42
C GLY A 23 13.78 -9.68 -19.81
N LYS A 24 15.03 -10.10 -19.56
CA LYS A 24 16.22 -9.28 -19.81
C LYS A 24 16.52 -9.15 -21.31
N PRO A 25 17.07 -8.00 -21.78
CA PRO A 25 17.49 -7.79 -23.17
C PRO A 25 18.71 -8.66 -23.52
N GLY A 26 19.08 -8.66 -24.81
CA GLY A 26 20.30 -9.35 -25.30
C GLY A 26 20.05 -10.73 -25.91
N ILE A 27 18.79 -11.15 -26.09
CA ILE A 27 18.39 -12.40 -26.73
C ILE A 27 17.53 -12.08 -27.95
N SER A 28 17.80 -12.76 -29.07
CA SER A 28 16.99 -12.58 -30.30
C SER A 28 15.52 -12.95 -30.04
N SER A 29 14.59 -12.31 -30.75
CA SER A 29 13.14 -12.58 -30.62
C SER A 29 12.81 -14.05 -30.89
N GLU A 30 13.42 -14.65 -31.88
CA GLU A 30 13.21 -16.06 -32.24
C GLU A 30 13.66 -17.01 -31.11
N THR A 31 14.87 -16.81 -30.57
CA THR A 31 15.37 -17.60 -29.43
C THR A 31 14.52 -17.41 -28.19
N ARG A 32 14.06 -16.18 -27.95
CA ARG A 32 13.21 -15.82 -26.83
C ARG A 32 11.87 -16.57 -26.88
N GLU A 33 11.18 -16.56 -28.01
CA GLU A 33 9.90 -17.25 -28.14
C GLU A 33 10.07 -18.78 -28.03
N ARG A 34 11.07 -19.36 -28.67
CA ARG A 34 11.38 -20.78 -28.54
C ARG A 34 11.62 -21.23 -27.09
N VAL A 35 12.39 -20.44 -26.33
CA VAL A 35 12.64 -20.73 -24.91
C VAL A 35 11.39 -20.53 -24.07
N LYS A 36 10.58 -19.50 -24.34
CA LYS A 36 9.30 -19.26 -23.66
C LYS A 36 8.33 -20.43 -23.86
N ASP A 37 8.21 -20.95 -25.07
CA ASP A 37 7.29 -22.05 -25.34
C ASP A 37 7.67 -23.31 -24.57
N LEU A 38 8.97 -23.64 -24.52
CA LEU A 38 9.46 -24.76 -23.73
C LEU A 38 9.24 -24.56 -22.23
N LEU A 39 9.43 -23.36 -21.73
CA LEU A 39 9.17 -23.02 -20.35
C LEU A 39 7.67 -23.18 -20.03
N ARG A 40 6.74 -22.65 -20.86
CA ARG A 40 5.27 -22.80 -20.69
C ARG A 40 4.86 -24.29 -20.68
N GLN A 41 5.35 -25.08 -21.62
CA GLN A 41 5.07 -26.52 -21.70
C GLN A 41 5.49 -27.28 -20.45
N ASN A 42 6.46 -26.77 -19.72
CA ASN A 42 6.96 -27.35 -18.49
C ASN A 42 6.50 -26.70 -17.20
N GLY A 43 5.42 -25.88 -17.28
CA GLY A 43 4.77 -25.28 -16.13
C GLY A 43 5.52 -24.09 -15.50
N TYR A 44 6.51 -23.54 -16.22
CA TYR A 44 7.15 -22.31 -15.78
C TYR A 44 6.32 -21.10 -16.26
N ASP A 45 6.11 -20.15 -15.36
CA ASP A 45 5.54 -18.86 -15.71
C ASP A 45 6.57 -18.07 -16.54
N VAL A 46 6.35 -18.06 -17.84
CA VAL A 46 7.21 -17.36 -18.83
C VAL A 46 6.65 -16.04 -19.29
N GLU A 47 5.51 -15.69 -18.82
CA GLU A 47 5.14 -14.29 -18.77
C GLU A 47 6.08 -13.68 -17.73
N GLY A 48 7.36 -13.62 -18.12
CA GLY A 48 8.35 -12.87 -17.38
C GLY A 48 7.67 -11.57 -17.05
N LYS A 49 7.65 -11.17 -15.79
CA LYS A 49 7.06 -9.94 -15.27
C LYS A 49 7.05 -8.92 -16.40
N SER A 50 6.07 -9.02 -17.30
CA SER A 50 5.63 -7.92 -18.10
C SER A 50 5.49 -6.90 -17.00
N LYS A 51 6.34 -5.88 -16.96
CA LYS A 51 6.07 -4.74 -16.11
C LYS A 51 4.66 -4.41 -16.50
N SER A 52 3.73 -4.79 -15.64
CA SER A 52 2.33 -4.55 -15.90
C SER A 52 2.32 -3.07 -16.17
N ASN A 53 1.90 -2.66 -17.37
CA ASN A 53 1.83 -1.23 -17.68
C ASN A 53 0.73 -0.58 -16.84
N ARG A 54 0.40 -1.23 -15.71
CA ARG A 54 -0.65 -0.89 -14.76
C ARG A 54 -0.10 -1.02 -13.34
N SER A 55 0.13 0.10 -12.70
CA SER A 55 0.63 0.15 -11.33
C SER A 55 -0.35 0.86 -10.42
N ILE A 56 -0.40 0.43 -9.17
CA ILE A 56 -0.97 1.20 -8.07
C ILE A 56 0.19 1.87 -7.33
N CYS A 57 0.04 3.15 -7.04
CA CYS A 57 1.01 3.91 -6.26
C CYS A 57 0.59 3.88 -4.79
N PHE A 58 1.43 3.33 -3.91
CA PHE A 58 1.26 3.40 -2.47
C PHE A 58 2.13 4.54 -1.93
N LEU A 59 1.49 5.62 -1.50
CA LEU A 59 2.16 6.80 -0.95
C LEU A 59 2.19 6.73 0.57
N LYS A 60 3.38 6.73 1.15
CA LYS A 60 3.60 6.97 2.58
C LYS A 60 3.87 8.45 2.79
N TYR A 61 2.95 9.13 3.45
CA TYR A 61 3.12 10.54 3.79
C TYR A 61 3.72 10.70 5.18
N LEU A 62 4.81 11.42 5.26
CA LEU A 62 5.51 11.70 6.51
C LEU A 62 5.44 13.20 6.82
N ARG A 63 4.59 13.58 7.77
CA ARG A 63 4.57 14.95 8.29
C ARG A 63 5.61 15.15 9.39
N HIS A 64 5.67 14.22 10.31
CA HIS A 64 6.58 14.22 11.46
C HIS A 64 7.41 12.93 11.54
N ALA A 65 7.12 11.97 10.68
CA ALA A 65 7.73 10.64 10.59
C ALA A 65 7.59 9.75 11.85
N HIS A 66 7.16 10.29 12.98
CA HIS A 66 7.11 9.57 14.26
C HIS A 66 6.02 8.49 14.30
N LEU A 67 4.84 8.77 13.78
CA LEU A 67 3.70 7.84 13.85
C LEU A 67 3.86 6.69 12.85
N VAL A 68 4.33 7.00 11.65
CA VAL A 68 4.56 5.99 10.60
C VAL A 68 5.79 5.14 10.92
N ASN A 69 6.91 5.76 11.31
CA ASN A 69 8.14 5.05 11.63
C ASN A 69 8.11 4.38 13.01
N GLY A 70 7.31 4.90 13.94
CA GLY A 70 7.11 4.31 15.27
C GLY A 70 6.24 3.05 15.27
N ASN A 71 5.52 2.76 14.18
CA ASN A 71 4.69 1.58 14.05
C ASN A 71 4.97 0.78 12.76
N PRO A 72 6.21 0.31 12.56
CA PRO A 72 6.60 -0.36 11.33
C PRO A 72 5.81 -1.64 11.07
N GLY A 73 5.43 -2.38 12.10
CA GLY A 73 4.64 -3.61 11.97
C GLY A 73 3.27 -3.37 11.35
N PHE A 74 2.57 -2.33 11.78
CA PHE A 74 1.26 -1.94 11.24
C PHE A 74 1.38 -1.51 9.76
N VAL A 75 2.33 -0.64 9.46
CA VAL A 75 2.56 -0.16 8.09
C VAL A 75 2.91 -1.31 7.14
N THR A 76 3.78 -2.23 7.59
CA THR A 76 4.18 -3.40 6.80
C THR A 76 2.99 -4.31 6.51
N GLN A 77 2.13 -4.60 7.49
CA GLN A 77 0.94 -5.43 7.28
C GLN A 77 -0.02 -4.84 6.24
N ILE A 78 -0.24 -3.51 6.28
CA ILE A 78 -1.05 -2.84 5.27
C ILE A 78 -0.40 -2.98 3.89
N MET A 79 0.90 -2.73 3.79
CA MET A 79 1.63 -2.81 2.52
C MET A 79 1.62 -4.22 1.94
N ASP A 80 1.82 -5.24 2.76
CA ASP A 80 1.80 -6.65 2.35
C ASP A 80 0.41 -7.05 1.82
N ALA A 81 -0.66 -6.63 2.51
CA ALA A 81 -2.02 -6.89 2.07
C ALA A 81 -2.33 -6.20 0.72
N VAL A 82 -1.93 -4.93 0.58
CA VAL A 82 -2.10 -4.19 -0.67
C VAL A 82 -1.29 -4.82 -1.82
N GLU A 83 -0.03 -5.23 -1.56
CA GLU A 83 0.81 -5.88 -2.56
C GLU A 83 0.20 -7.20 -3.03
N GLN A 84 -0.32 -8.00 -2.10
CA GLN A 84 -0.97 -9.26 -2.41
C GLN A 84 -2.19 -9.07 -3.32
N GLU A 85 -3.05 -8.09 -3.02
CA GLU A 85 -4.23 -7.80 -3.85
C GLU A 85 -3.86 -7.18 -5.21
N CYS A 86 -2.85 -6.31 -5.26
CA CYS A 86 -2.32 -5.80 -6.51
C CYS A 86 -1.85 -6.92 -7.41
N ARG A 87 -1.07 -7.87 -6.87
CA ARG A 87 -0.55 -9.03 -7.60
C ARG A 87 -1.68 -9.92 -8.14
N LYS A 88 -2.69 -10.23 -7.32
CA LYS A 88 -3.87 -11.01 -7.74
C LYS A 88 -4.64 -10.32 -8.87
N SER A 89 -4.70 -8.99 -8.85
CA SER A 89 -5.42 -8.17 -9.82
C SER A 89 -4.59 -7.77 -11.04
N GLY A 90 -3.34 -8.25 -11.16
CA GLY A 90 -2.46 -7.96 -12.29
C GLY A 90 -1.89 -6.53 -12.28
N TYR A 91 -1.72 -5.92 -11.11
CA TYR A 91 -1.07 -4.65 -10.92
C TYR A 91 0.29 -4.80 -10.25
N ASP A 92 1.24 -3.94 -10.61
CA ASP A 92 2.47 -3.75 -9.85
C ASP A 92 2.23 -2.71 -8.73
N LEU A 93 2.78 -2.93 -7.55
CA LEU A 93 2.76 -1.95 -6.48
C LEU A 93 4.03 -1.09 -6.53
N GLN A 94 3.87 0.22 -6.61
CA GLN A 94 4.96 1.20 -6.48
C GLN A 94 4.83 1.90 -5.12
N VAL A 95 5.80 1.68 -4.24
CA VAL A 95 5.84 2.33 -2.93
C VAL A 95 6.71 3.57 -3.00
N VAL A 96 6.16 4.69 -2.60
CA VAL A 96 6.84 5.99 -2.58
C VAL A 96 6.64 6.63 -1.21
N THR A 97 7.71 7.12 -0.62
CA THR A 97 7.66 7.93 0.59
C THR A 97 7.77 9.40 0.20
N ILE A 98 6.85 10.20 0.67
CA ILE A 98 6.83 11.65 0.46
C ILE A 98 6.68 12.37 1.80
N ASP A 99 7.13 13.60 1.85
CA ASP A 99 6.98 14.49 2.98
C ASP A 99 6.34 15.82 2.55
N ALA A 100 6.10 16.70 3.52
CA ALA A 100 5.48 18.00 3.29
C ALA A 100 6.32 18.97 2.42
N SER A 101 7.59 18.64 2.14
CA SER A 101 8.48 19.47 1.30
C SER A 101 8.32 19.19 -0.20
N LEU A 102 7.67 18.07 -0.55
CA LEU A 102 7.49 17.70 -1.96
C LEU A 102 6.56 18.71 -2.66
N SER A 103 7.04 19.29 -3.75
CA SER A 103 6.23 20.25 -4.51
C SER A 103 5.03 19.57 -5.18
N SER A 104 3.93 20.31 -5.30
CA SER A 104 2.73 19.84 -6.02
C SER A 104 3.02 19.43 -7.47
N ALA A 105 4.01 20.06 -8.10
CA ALA A 105 4.42 19.71 -9.48
C ALA A 105 5.09 18.34 -9.53
N ALA A 106 6.06 18.08 -8.65
CA ALA A 106 6.73 16.77 -8.57
C ALA A 106 5.76 15.65 -8.21
N LEU A 107 4.80 15.93 -7.35
CA LEU A 107 3.75 14.99 -7.00
C LEU A 107 2.85 14.66 -8.21
N LYS A 108 2.39 15.67 -8.95
CA LYS A 108 1.58 15.48 -10.16
C LYS A 108 2.35 14.69 -11.22
N GLU A 109 3.63 14.94 -11.38
CA GLU A 109 4.49 14.17 -12.29
C GLU A 109 4.58 12.70 -11.86
N LEU A 110 4.75 12.43 -10.58
CA LEU A 110 4.83 11.08 -10.03
C LEU A 110 3.54 10.29 -10.28
N ILE A 111 2.39 10.84 -9.85
CA ILE A 111 1.09 10.14 -9.89
C ILE A 111 0.45 10.26 -11.29
N GLY A 112 0.79 11.29 -12.04
CA GLY A 112 0.29 11.54 -13.40
C GLY A 112 0.74 10.51 -14.44
N LYS A 113 1.79 9.72 -14.15
CA LYS A 113 2.32 8.72 -15.10
C LYS A 113 1.21 7.80 -15.62
N PRO A 114 1.15 7.52 -16.95
CA PRO A 114 0.10 6.68 -17.53
C PRO A 114 0.02 5.26 -16.95
N ALA A 115 1.16 4.75 -16.45
CA ALA A 115 1.22 3.44 -15.80
C ALA A 115 0.49 3.42 -14.44
N ILE A 116 0.44 4.52 -13.70
CA ILE A 116 -0.26 4.62 -12.42
C ILE A 116 -1.77 4.69 -12.66
N LYS A 117 -2.51 3.69 -12.23
CA LYS A 117 -3.96 3.57 -12.40
C LYS A 117 -4.77 4.04 -11.21
N GLY A 118 -4.14 4.16 -10.07
CA GLY A 118 -4.73 4.67 -8.83
C GLY A 118 -3.66 4.87 -7.76
N THR A 119 -4.04 5.55 -6.69
CA THR A 119 -3.15 5.86 -5.58
C THR A 119 -3.80 5.45 -4.27
N ILE A 120 -3.06 4.75 -3.43
CA ILE A 120 -3.40 4.44 -2.05
C ILE A 120 -2.49 5.30 -1.17
N PHE A 121 -3.10 6.09 -0.31
CA PHE A 121 -2.42 7.02 0.58
C PHE A 121 -2.42 6.48 2.00
N LEU A 122 -1.26 6.21 2.58
CA LEU A 122 -1.16 5.98 4.02
C LEU A 122 -1.26 7.33 4.73
N GLY A 123 -2.42 7.57 5.31
CA GLY A 123 -2.86 8.87 5.80
C GLY A 123 -2.68 9.10 7.29
N THR A 124 -1.96 8.25 8.02
CA THR A 124 -1.80 8.32 9.48
C THR A 124 -1.44 9.73 9.98
N GLU A 125 -0.56 10.42 9.26
CA GLU A 125 -0.10 11.78 9.61
C GLU A 125 -0.72 12.89 8.75
N LEU A 126 -1.68 12.58 7.85
CA LEU A 126 -2.32 13.57 6.98
C LEU A 126 -3.27 14.48 7.76
N ILE A 127 -3.28 15.74 7.38
CA ILE A 127 -4.36 16.67 7.70
C ILE A 127 -5.07 17.11 6.40
N PRO A 128 -6.31 17.65 6.47
CA PRO A 128 -7.07 18.01 5.27
C PRO A 128 -6.32 18.90 4.28
N ASN A 129 -5.55 19.86 4.77
CA ASN A 129 -4.79 20.79 3.93
C ASN A 129 -3.71 20.11 3.08
N ASP A 130 -3.19 18.97 3.52
CA ASP A 130 -2.19 18.21 2.76
C ASP A 130 -2.78 17.60 1.48
N MET A 131 -4.10 17.45 1.44
CA MET A 131 -4.79 16.85 0.30
C MET A 131 -5.01 17.80 -0.87
N ALA A 132 -4.86 19.10 -0.68
CA ALA A 132 -5.11 20.11 -1.72
C ALA A 132 -4.38 19.83 -3.06
N PRO A 133 -3.11 19.36 -3.08
CA PRO A 133 -2.42 19.02 -4.33
C PRO A 133 -2.97 17.77 -5.04
N PHE A 134 -3.68 16.90 -4.33
CA PHE A 134 -4.15 15.59 -4.83
C PHE A 134 -5.60 15.63 -5.32
N LEU A 135 -6.43 16.50 -4.76
CA LEU A 135 -7.87 16.57 -5.10
C LEU A 135 -8.14 16.84 -6.60
N PRO A 136 -7.31 17.62 -7.33
CA PRO A 136 -7.52 17.84 -8.76
C PRO A 136 -7.10 16.67 -9.66
N LEU A 137 -6.62 15.55 -9.09
CA LEU A 137 -6.17 14.42 -9.88
C LEU A 137 -7.38 13.56 -10.28
N GLU A 138 -7.58 13.36 -11.57
CA GLU A 138 -8.68 12.58 -12.14
C GLU A 138 -8.50 11.06 -11.98
N LYS A 139 -7.59 10.61 -11.11
CA LYS A 139 -7.31 9.19 -10.88
C LYS A 139 -7.92 8.72 -9.56
N PRO A 140 -8.33 7.45 -9.48
CA PRO A 140 -8.80 6.88 -8.22
C PRO A 140 -7.82 7.11 -7.08
N LEU A 141 -8.32 7.64 -5.98
CA LEU A 141 -7.57 7.94 -4.77
C LEU A 141 -8.28 7.33 -3.57
N LEU A 142 -7.55 6.55 -2.77
CA LEU A 142 -8.00 5.96 -1.53
C LEU A 142 -7.08 6.38 -0.38
N VAL A 143 -7.63 6.85 0.71
CA VAL A 143 -6.88 7.14 1.94
C VAL A 143 -7.06 5.98 2.91
N VAL A 144 -5.98 5.49 3.50
CA VAL A 144 -5.98 4.44 4.52
C VAL A 144 -5.51 5.04 5.84
N ASP A 145 -6.15 4.63 6.93
CA ASP A 145 -5.83 5.03 8.30
C ASP A 145 -6.13 6.50 8.63
N ASN A 146 -6.98 7.15 7.83
CA ASN A 146 -7.48 8.50 8.13
C ASN A 146 -8.81 8.71 7.38
N SER A 147 -9.85 9.18 8.06
CA SER A 147 -11.16 9.37 7.45
C SER A 147 -11.23 10.58 6.52
N LEU A 148 -10.51 11.66 6.84
CA LEU A 148 -10.58 12.95 6.13
C LEU A 148 -12.04 13.33 5.77
N SER A 149 -12.96 13.13 6.72
CA SER A 149 -14.42 13.18 6.50
C SER A 149 -14.94 14.52 5.94
N CYS A 150 -14.12 15.58 6.00
CA CYS A 150 -14.44 16.89 5.41
C CYS A 150 -14.07 17.00 3.91
N LEU A 151 -13.49 15.95 3.30
CA LEU A 151 -13.03 15.95 1.91
C LEU A 151 -13.75 14.88 1.09
N PRO A 152 -13.97 15.10 -0.21
CA PRO A 152 -14.60 14.14 -1.12
C PRO A 152 -13.61 13.05 -1.55
N VAL A 153 -13.05 12.31 -0.60
CA VAL A 153 -12.12 11.20 -0.83
C VAL A 153 -12.65 9.91 -0.22
N SER A 154 -12.40 8.78 -0.90
CA SER A 154 -12.68 7.48 -0.32
C SER A 154 -11.66 7.16 0.77
N SER A 155 -12.10 6.58 1.88
CA SER A 155 -11.19 6.20 2.97
C SER A 155 -11.53 4.84 3.56
N VAL A 156 -10.50 4.19 4.13
CA VAL A 156 -10.62 2.98 4.95
C VAL A 156 -9.92 3.25 6.28
N THR A 157 -10.66 3.16 7.37
CA THR A 157 -10.18 3.43 8.72
C THR A 157 -10.59 2.31 9.67
N MET A 158 -9.92 2.24 10.80
CA MET A 158 -10.40 1.45 11.94
C MET A 158 -11.64 2.11 12.55
N ASP A 159 -12.56 1.32 13.06
CA ASP A 159 -13.67 1.85 13.87
C ASP A 159 -13.16 2.18 15.28
N ASN A 160 -12.51 3.34 15.38
CA ASN A 160 -11.94 3.82 16.63
C ASN A 160 -13.01 4.06 17.71
N GLN A 161 -14.22 4.48 17.31
CA GLN A 161 -15.31 4.76 18.23
C GLN A 161 -15.80 3.47 18.89
N GLN A 162 -16.17 2.49 18.06
CA GLN A 162 -16.67 1.21 18.55
C GLN A 162 -15.62 0.48 19.40
N ALA A 163 -14.36 0.49 18.94
CA ALA A 163 -13.28 -0.17 19.67
C ALA A 163 -13.09 0.40 21.08
N ILE A 164 -13.02 1.71 21.21
CA ILE A 164 -12.85 2.37 22.52
C ILE A 164 -14.09 2.18 23.41
N PHE A 165 -15.30 2.29 22.84
CA PHE A 165 -16.53 2.07 23.58
C PHE A 165 -16.56 0.66 24.17
N SER A 166 -16.25 -0.36 23.37
CA SER A 166 -16.22 -1.76 23.82
C SER A 166 -15.19 -2.00 24.93
N VAL A 167 -14.01 -1.36 24.86
CA VAL A 167 -13.00 -1.48 25.92
C VAL A 167 -13.49 -0.85 27.23
N VAL A 168 -14.05 0.36 27.16
CA VAL A 168 -14.53 1.07 28.36
C VAL A 168 -15.71 0.32 29.00
N GLU A 169 -16.67 -0.16 28.18
CA GLU A 169 -17.79 -0.99 28.64
C GLU A 169 -17.29 -2.26 29.31
N HIS A 170 -16.35 -2.96 28.73
CA HIS A 170 -15.77 -4.16 29.31
C HIS A 170 -15.13 -3.90 30.68
N LEU A 171 -14.35 -2.83 30.80
CA LEU A 171 -13.73 -2.44 32.06
C LEU A 171 -14.78 -2.11 33.13
N ALA A 172 -15.88 -1.44 32.75
CA ALA A 172 -16.99 -1.14 33.65
C ALA A 172 -17.70 -2.40 34.13
N GLN A 173 -17.94 -3.36 33.23
CA GLN A 173 -18.52 -4.69 33.58
C GLN A 173 -17.64 -5.47 34.57
N LEU A 174 -16.30 -5.26 34.48
CA LEU A 174 -15.36 -5.82 35.47
C LEU A 174 -15.33 -5.04 36.79
N GLY A 175 -16.15 -3.99 36.96
CA GLY A 175 -16.29 -3.20 38.19
C GLY A 175 -15.31 -2.02 38.31
N TYR A 176 -14.49 -1.73 37.30
CA TYR A 176 -13.59 -0.57 37.34
C TYR A 176 -14.39 0.74 37.19
N LYS A 177 -14.26 1.63 38.19
CA LYS A 177 -14.91 2.95 38.23
C LYS A 177 -13.98 4.11 37.88
N LYS A 178 -12.67 3.87 37.87
CA LYS A 178 -11.65 4.87 37.56
C LYS A 178 -10.78 4.33 36.45
N ILE A 179 -11.01 4.80 35.23
CA ILE A 179 -10.34 4.37 34.02
C ILE A 179 -9.51 5.54 33.49
N GLY A 180 -8.22 5.33 33.32
CA GLY A 180 -7.33 6.32 32.69
C GLY A 180 -7.09 6.01 31.23
N PHE A 181 -6.92 7.04 30.41
CA PHE A 181 -6.63 6.92 28.99
C PHE A 181 -5.32 7.62 28.62
N PHE A 182 -4.36 6.88 28.10
CA PHE A 182 -3.12 7.42 27.55
C PHE A 182 -3.27 7.63 26.04
N TYR A 183 -2.90 8.80 25.57
CA TYR A 183 -2.96 9.14 24.16
C TYR A 183 -1.69 9.88 23.72
N ASN A 184 -1.42 9.85 22.42
CA ASN A 184 -0.31 10.59 21.83
C ASN A 184 -0.65 12.09 21.79
N SER A 185 0.33 12.93 22.05
CA SER A 185 0.19 14.40 21.93
C SER A 185 0.27 14.90 20.48
N LEU A 186 0.71 14.05 19.55
CA LEU A 186 0.75 14.40 18.12
C LEU A 186 -0.66 14.42 17.54
N PRO A 187 -0.97 15.34 16.62
CA PRO A 187 -2.32 15.52 16.07
C PRO A 187 -2.67 14.49 14.99
N ALA A 188 -2.75 13.21 15.37
CA ALA A 188 -3.29 12.17 14.50
C ALA A 188 -4.81 12.08 14.62
N SER A 189 -5.52 11.91 13.51
CA SER A 189 -6.98 11.79 13.50
C SER A 189 -7.46 10.62 14.34
N ASN A 190 -6.81 9.46 14.23
CA ASN A 190 -7.13 8.26 15.01
C ASN A 190 -7.04 8.51 16.52
N ASP A 191 -6.02 9.23 16.99
CA ASP A 191 -5.86 9.53 18.41
C ASP A 191 -6.92 10.52 18.90
N GLN A 192 -7.31 11.47 18.07
CA GLN A 192 -8.41 12.40 18.37
C GLN A 192 -9.76 11.67 18.45
N GLU A 193 -10.03 10.79 17.49
CA GLU A 193 -11.24 9.96 17.47
C GLU A 193 -11.33 9.06 18.71
N ARG A 194 -10.23 8.36 19.05
CA ARG A 194 -10.17 7.51 20.26
C ARG A 194 -10.36 8.29 21.54
N ARG A 195 -9.75 9.48 21.63
CA ARG A 195 -9.92 10.37 22.80
C ARG A 195 -11.36 10.83 22.95
N ALA A 196 -11.98 11.28 21.86
CA ALA A 196 -13.39 11.68 21.88
C ALA A 196 -14.31 10.51 22.24
N ALA A 197 -14.05 9.33 21.65
CA ALA A 197 -14.80 8.12 21.97
C ALA A 197 -14.67 7.72 23.44
N PHE A 198 -13.47 7.81 24.02
CA PHE A 198 -13.25 7.55 25.44
C PHE A 198 -14.05 8.51 26.34
N GLN A 199 -14.01 9.82 26.06
CA GLN A 199 -14.76 10.80 26.80
C GLN A 199 -16.27 10.51 26.72
N ASN A 200 -16.79 10.21 25.53
CA ASN A 200 -18.20 9.88 25.34
C ASN A 200 -18.58 8.60 26.08
N ALA A 201 -17.77 7.54 25.99
CA ALA A 201 -18.03 6.28 26.68
C ALA A 201 -18.07 6.47 28.21
N MET A 202 -17.15 7.25 28.76
CA MET A 202 -17.12 7.56 30.21
C MET A 202 -18.31 8.40 30.70
N HIS A 203 -18.97 9.15 29.81
CA HIS A 203 -20.20 9.88 30.15
C HIS A 203 -21.45 8.99 30.16
N HIS A 204 -21.41 7.87 29.45
CA HIS A 204 -22.53 6.92 29.36
C HIS A 204 -22.51 5.82 30.45
N LEU A 205 -21.44 5.73 31.21
CA LEU A 205 -21.28 4.81 32.33
C LEU A 205 -21.65 5.46 33.68
#